data_32c06084cd58e5683647353e40b74a3e
#
_entry.id   32c06084cd58e5683647353e40b74a3e
#
_cell.length_a   1.000
_cell.length_b   1.000
_cell.length_c   1.000
_cell.angle_alpha   90.00
_cell.angle_beta   90.00
_cell.angle_gamma   90.00
#
_symmetry.space_group_name_H-M   'P 1'
#
loop_
_entity.id
_entity.type
_entity.pdbx_description
1 polymer ?
#
loop_
_entity_poly.entity_id
_entity_poly.type
_entity_poly.pdbx_seq_one_letter_code
_entity_poly.pdbx_strand_id
1 'polypeptide(L)'
;MSGSRAPRQGGPYRIVVGVTGGIAAYKACTLVRRLQDAGADVTVIPTPRALDMVGRATWEALTGKPVHTEVTEDAAHVAHVRHGGWADAIVVAPATADTIAKMRAGMADNLLTSTLLAARCPILLAPAMHTEMWLNPATADNVRTLRERGVLVMDPASGRLTGSDSGPGRLPEPEDVAAEVLSLLDGLDAAGSFAGLTVAVSAGGTHEAVDPVRFLGNRSTGRFGVDI
;
A
#
# COMPACT_ATOMS: atom_id res chain seq x y z
N MET A 1 18.97 2.70 7.12
CA MET A 1 18.85 3.98 7.85
C MET A 1 17.43 4.45 7.67
N SER A 2 16.56 4.17 8.65
CA SER A 2 15.17 4.63 8.67
C SER A 2 15.19 6.12 9.04
N GLY A 3 15.00 6.99 8.05
CA GLY A 3 14.77 8.40 8.30
C GLY A 3 13.38 8.57 8.89
N SER A 4 13.29 8.68 10.20
CA SER A 4 12.06 9.01 10.91
C SER A 4 11.55 10.34 10.38
N ARG A 5 10.40 10.31 9.73
CA ARG A 5 9.69 11.51 9.31
C ARG A 5 9.08 12.16 10.55
N ALA A 6 9.25 13.47 10.69
CA ALA A 6 8.62 14.22 11.78
C ALA A 6 7.07 14.08 11.69
N PRO A 7 6.38 13.94 12.84
CA PRO A 7 4.92 13.86 12.87
C PRO A 7 4.31 15.10 12.22
N ARG A 8 3.22 14.91 11.49
CA ARG A 8 2.57 15.94 10.72
C ARG A 8 1.74 16.87 11.63
N GLN A 9 2.02 18.16 11.59
CA GLN A 9 1.16 19.16 12.19
C GLN A 9 0.05 19.54 11.20
N GLY A 10 -1.13 18.93 11.34
CA GLY A 10 -2.42 19.30 10.77
C GLY A 10 -2.46 19.67 9.27
N GLY A 11 -3.10 18.84 8.48
CA GLY A 11 -3.37 19.05 7.06
C GLY A 11 -3.80 17.73 6.41
N PRO A 12 -4.37 17.74 5.16
CA PRO A 12 -4.81 16.51 4.51
C PRO A 12 -3.62 15.55 4.26
N TYR A 13 -3.83 14.23 4.41
CA TYR A 13 -2.85 13.24 3.98
C TYR A 13 -2.59 13.35 2.49
N ARG A 14 -1.33 13.31 2.09
CA ARG A 14 -0.90 13.40 0.69
C ARG A 14 -0.64 11.99 0.17
N ILE A 15 -1.52 11.51 -0.68
CA ILE A 15 -1.48 10.13 -1.16
C ILE A 15 -1.23 10.09 -2.66
N VAL A 16 -0.22 9.35 -3.08
CA VAL A 16 -0.05 9.00 -4.48
C VAL A 16 -0.76 7.68 -4.75
N VAL A 17 -1.66 7.67 -5.73
CA VAL A 17 -2.31 6.47 -6.24
C VAL A 17 -1.64 6.09 -7.55
N GLY A 18 -0.82 5.04 -7.54
CA GLY A 18 -0.27 4.41 -8.73
C GLY A 18 -1.30 3.49 -9.37
N VAL A 19 -1.54 3.64 -10.67
CA VAL A 19 -2.48 2.78 -11.39
C VAL A 19 -1.74 2.05 -12.50
N THR A 20 -1.83 0.70 -12.52
CA THR A 20 -1.14 -0.10 -13.52
C THR A 20 -2.10 -0.71 -14.54
N GLY A 21 -1.55 -1.16 -15.68
CA GLY A 21 -2.33 -1.60 -16.85
C GLY A 21 -3.01 -2.95 -16.67
N GLY A 22 -3.98 -3.02 -15.80
CA GLY A 22 -4.86 -4.18 -15.60
C GLY A 22 -6.32 -3.78 -15.73
N ILE A 23 -7.19 -4.71 -16.12
CA ILE A 23 -8.60 -4.44 -16.33
C ILE A 23 -9.30 -3.86 -15.08
N ALA A 24 -8.80 -4.20 -13.88
CA ALA A 24 -9.30 -3.67 -12.62
C ALA A 24 -8.97 -2.18 -12.38
N ALA A 25 -8.24 -1.51 -13.29
CA ALA A 25 -7.88 -0.09 -13.17
C ALA A 25 -9.10 0.83 -12.98
N TYR A 26 -10.28 0.46 -13.54
CA TYR A 26 -11.50 1.24 -13.36
C TYR A 26 -11.92 1.36 -11.88
N LYS A 27 -11.61 0.34 -11.05
CA LYS A 27 -11.89 0.37 -9.60
C LYS A 27 -11.06 1.41 -8.86
N ALA A 28 -9.90 1.77 -9.40
CA ALA A 28 -9.08 2.82 -8.78
C ALA A 28 -9.76 4.20 -8.82
N CYS A 29 -10.73 4.42 -9.72
CA CYS A 29 -11.55 5.65 -9.69
C CYS A 29 -12.36 5.75 -8.39
N THR A 30 -12.90 4.63 -7.91
CA THR A 30 -13.61 4.57 -6.63
C THR A 30 -12.63 4.76 -5.46
N LEU A 31 -11.45 4.12 -5.51
CA LEU A 31 -10.41 4.31 -4.51
C LEU A 31 -10.02 5.79 -4.35
N VAL A 32 -9.75 6.48 -5.47
CA VAL A 32 -9.42 7.91 -5.47
C VAL A 32 -10.50 8.73 -4.77
N ARG A 33 -11.78 8.49 -5.12
CA ARG A 33 -12.92 9.17 -4.46
C ARG A 33 -12.97 8.88 -2.96
N ARG A 34 -12.84 7.62 -2.53
CA ARG A 34 -12.85 7.26 -1.12
C ARG A 34 -11.75 7.96 -0.31
N LEU A 35 -10.55 8.04 -0.87
CA LEU A 35 -9.45 8.76 -0.23
C LEU A 35 -9.73 10.28 -0.16
N GLN A 36 -10.30 10.87 -1.22
CA GLN A 36 -10.68 12.28 -1.22
C GLN A 36 -11.83 12.57 -0.24
N ASP A 37 -12.85 11.69 -0.18
CA ASP A 37 -13.97 11.80 0.78
C ASP A 37 -13.46 11.74 2.24
N ALA A 38 -12.37 11.02 2.49
CA ALA A 38 -11.66 11.01 3.78
C ALA A 38 -10.75 12.24 4.00
N GLY A 39 -10.78 13.21 3.09
CA GLY A 39 -10.03 14.45 3.20
C GLY A 39 -8.58 14.39 2.72
N ALA A 40 -8.17 13.32 2.02
CA ALA A 40 -6.81 13.21 1.50
C ALA A 40 -6.60 14.07 0.24
N ASP A 41 -5.40 14.61 0.09
CA ASP A 41 -4.91 15.23 -1.13
C ASP A 41 -4.30 14.16 -2.03
N VAL A 42 -5.04 13.76 -3.08
CA VAL A 42 -4.69 12.63 -3.93
C VAL A 42 -4.03 13.10 -5.23
N THR A 43 -2.94 12.43 -5.61
CA THR A 43 -2.31 12.54 -6.94
C THR A 43 -2.29 11.17 -7.59
N VAL A 44 -2.74 11.08 -8.86
CA VAL A 44 -2.73 9.80 -9.60
C VAL A 44 -1.53 9.76 -10.55
N ILE A 45 -0.80 8.65 -10.52
CA ILE A 45 0.30 8.36 -11.45
C ILE A 45 -0.01 7.03 -12.15
N PRO A 46 -0.65 7.06 -13.34
CA PRO A 46 -0.89 5.86 -14.11
C PRO A 46 0.38 5.44 -14.86
N THR A 47 0.53 4.15 -15.10
CA THR A 47 1.47 3.68 -16.13
C THR A 47 0.91 3.98 -17.53
N PRO A 48 1.75 4.05 -18.58
CA PRO A 48 1.25 4.23 -19.95
C PRO A 48 0.12 3.25 -20.31
N ARG A 49 0.27 1.97 -19.97
CA ARG A 49 -0.76 0.94 -20.22
C ARG A 49 -2.03 1.12 -19.39
N ALA A 50 -1.97 1.80 -18.25
CA ALA A 50 -3.17 2.08 -17.47
C ALA A 50 -4.10 3.08 -18.17
N LEU A 51 -3.55 3.94 -19.02
CA LEU A 51 -4.35 4.90 -19.81
C LEU A 51 -5.17 4.23 -20.91
N ASP A 52 -4.81 3.00 -21.34
CA ASP A 52 -5.62 2.19 -22.25
C ASP A 52 -6.89 1.66 -21.54
N MET A 53 -6.85 1.53 -20.22
CA MET A 53 -7.97 1.05 -19.40
C MET A 53 -8.87 2.18 -18.92
N VAL A 54 -8.26 3.27 -18.44
CA VAL A 54 -8.96 4.48 -17.98
C VAL A 54 -8.20 5.68 -18.49
N GLY A 55 -8.84 6.46 -19.34
CA GLY A 55 -8.21 7.59 -20.03
C GLY A 55 -7.75 8.70 -19.09
N ARG A 56 -6.72 9.44 -19.53
CA ARG A 56 -6.11 10.58 -18.82
C ARG A 56 -7.15 11.58 -18.29
N ALA A 57 -8.09 11.97 -19.14
CA ALA A 57 -9.13 12.94 -18.78
C ALA A 57 -9.97 12.53 -17.55
N THR A 58 -10.19 11.23 -17.35
CA THR A 58 -10.90 10.73 -16.16
C THR A 58 -10.12 11.02 -14.89
N TRP A 59 -8.82 10.78 -14.90
CA TRP A 59 -7.96 11.02 -13.73
C TRP A 59 -7.82 12.50 -13.43
N GLU A 60 -7.66 13.34 -14.46
CA GLU A 60 -7.58 14.79 -14.32
C GLU A 60 -8.88 15.38 -13.79
N ALA A 61 -10.02 14.88 -14.26
CA ALA A 61 -11.35 15.31 -13.78
C ALA A 61 -11.58 14.89 -12.31
N LEU A 62 -11.11 13.69 -11.91
CA LEU A 62 -11.26 13.21 -10.53
C LEU A 62 -10.40 13.97 -9.55
N THR A 63 -9.16 14.29 -9.92
CA THR A 63 -8.19 14.88 -8.98
C THR A 63 -8.05 16.40 -9.09
N GLY A 64 -8.50 16.99 -10.19
CA GLY A 64 -8.23 18.39 -10.53
C GLY A 64 -6.76 18.69 -10.80
N LYS A 65 -5.94 17.65 -11.04
CA LYS A 65 -4.50 17.75 -11.24
C LYS A 65 -4.08 17.17 -12.58
N PRO A 66 -3.01 17.71 -13.21
CA PRO A 66 -2.46 17.12 -14.44
C PRO A 66 -1.90 15.73 -14.16
N VAL A 67 -2.04 14.84 -15.14
CA VAL A 67 -1.60 13.46 -15.08
C VAL A 67 -0.47 13.20 -16.05
N HIS A 68 0.63 12.68 -15.53
CA HIS A 68 1.83 12.33 -16.28
C HIS A 68 2.13 10.84 -16.15
N THR A 69 2.72 10.26 -17.19
CA THR A 69 3.14 8.86 -17.24
C THR A 69 4.65 8.70 -17.37
N GLU A 70 5.29 9.72 -17.95
CA GLU A 70 6.72 9.72 -18.26
C GLU A 70 7.47 10.75 -17.41
N VAL A 71 8.72 10.42 -17.08
CA VAL A 71 9.60 11.31 -16.30
C VAL A 71 9.90 12.60 -17.03
N THR A 72 9.84 12.57 -18.37
CA THR A 72 10.15 13.70 -19.25
C THR A 72 9.03 14.71 -19.37
N GLU A 73 7.78 14.35 -19.04
CA GLU A 73 6.62 15.25 -19.16
C GLU A 73 6.70 16.44 -18.17
N ASP A 74 7.40 16.30 -17.04
CA ASP A 74 7.68 17.39 -16.08
C ASP A 74 9.16 17.38 -15.67
N ALA A 75 10.05 17.36 -16.65
CA ALA A 75 11.49 17.24 -16.44
C ALA A 75 12.08 18.39 -15.59
N ALA A 76 11.54 19.60 -15.73
CA ALA A 76 12.01 20.79 -15.01
C ALA A 76 11.86 20.65 -13.47
N HIS A 77 10.91 19.86 -12.99
CA HIS A 77 10.62 19.69 -11.56
C HIS A 77 11.01 18.32 -11.00
N VAL A 78 11.69 17.46 -11.78
CA VAL A 78 12.09 16.11 -11.39
C VAL A 78 10.92 15.36 -10.73
N ALA A 79 9.81 15.21 -11.47
CA ALA A 79 8.50 14.83 -10.97
C ALA A 79 8.51 13.58 -10.05
N HIS A 80 9.30 12.54 -10.38
CA HIS A 80 9.39 11.32 -9.59
C HIS A 80 9.99 11.56 -8.19
N VAL A 81 11.00 12.42 -8.05
CA VAL A 81 11.59 12.77 -6.75
C VAL A 81 10.63 13.64 -5.96
N ARG A 82 9.98 14.60 -6.63
CA ARG A 82 8.97 15.45 -6.01
C ARG A 82 7.82 14.62 -5.45
N HIS A 83 7.23 13.73 -6.23
CA HIS A 83 6.13 12.88 -5.78
C HIS A 83 6.56 11.90 -4.68
N GLY A 84 7.72 11.25 -4.81
CA GLY A 84 8.28 10.36 -3.80
C GLY A 84 8.60 11.03 -2.46
N GLY A 85 8.98 12.32 -2.50
CA GLY A 85 9.22 13.12 -1.30
C GLY A 85 7.99 13.84 -0.75
N TRP A 86 6.99 14.11 -1.61
CA TRP A 86 5.76 14.79 -1.24
C TRP A 86 4.76 13.86 -0.55
N ALA A 87 4.66 12.61 -0.98
CA ALA A 87 3.68 11.66 -0.50
C ALA A 87 3.88 11.28 0.97
N ASP A 88 2.77 11.13 1.69
CA ASP A 88 2.71 10.53 3.02
C ASP A 88 2.58 9.00 2.92
N ALA A 89 1.90 8.52 1.86
CA ALA A 89 1.88 7.13 1.45
C ALA A 89 1.73 7.02 -0.08
N ILE A 90 2.17 5.90 -0.63
CA ILE A 90 1.91 5.52 -2.03
C ILE A 90 1.12 4.22 -2.01
N VAL A 91 -0.02 4.19 -2.71
CA VAL A 91 -0.79 2.97 -2.94
C VAL A 91 -0.80 2.65 -4.43
N VAL A 92 -0.48 1.40 -4.80
CA VAL A 92 -0.55 0.93 -6.19
C VAL A 92 -1.75 -0.01 -6.31
N ALA A 93 -2.77 0.43 -7.00
CA ALA A 93 -4.02 -0.30 -7.20
C ALA A 93 -4.61 -0.04 -8.60
N PRO A 94 -4.74 -1.06 -9.45
CA PRO A 94 -4.21 -2.42 -9.25
C PRO A 94 -2.69 -2.46 -9.35
N ALA A 95 -2.04 -3.39 -8.63
CA ALA A 95 -0.64 -3.73 -8.82
C ALA A 95 -0.54 -5.01 -9.69
N THR A 96 -0.14 -4.85 -10.95
CA THR A 96 0.06 -6.00 -11.86
C THR A 96 1.34 -6.75 -11.56
N ALA A 97 1.43 -8.01 -11.97
CA ALA A 97 2.65 -8.82 -11.83
C ALA A 97 3.88 -8.16 -12.47
N ASP A 98 3.71 -7.48 -13.61
CA ASP A 98 4.77 -6.71 -14.27
C ASP A 98 5.32 -5.61 -13.36
N THR A 99 4.44 -4.81 -12.76
CA THR A 99 4.87 -3.71 -11.88
C THR A 99 5.50 -4.24 -10.59
N ILE A 100 4.96 -5.31 -10.01
CA ILE A 100 5.55 -5.98 -8.84
C ILE A 100 6.97 -6.48 -9.16
N ALA A 101 7.16 -7.12 -10.32
CA ALA A 101 8.47 -7.60 -10.76
C ALA A 101 9.46 -6.44 -11.00
N LYS A 102 9.03 -5.38 -11.66
CA LYS A 102 9.84 -4.17 -11.89
C LYS A 102 10.27 -3.52 -10.58
N MET A 103 9.34 -3.38 -9.65
CA MET A 103 9.63 -2.82 -8.33
C MET A 103 10.64 -3.67 -7.55
N ARG A 104 10.49 -5.00 -7.57
CA ARG A 104 11.45 -5.93 -6.95
C ARG A 104 12.85 -5.80 -7.56
N ALA A 105 12.93 -5.63 -8.87
CA ALA A 105 14.18 -5.48 -9.61
C ALA A 105 14.79 -4.07 -9.53
N GLY A 106 14.07 -3.07 -8.98
CA GLY A 106 14.52 -1.67 -8.96
C GLY A 106 14.47 -1.00 -10.33
N MET A 107 13.59 -1.44 -11.22
CA MET A 107 13.41 -0.82 -12.55
C MET A 107 12.64 0.48 -12.45
N ALA A 108 13.05 1.48 -13.23
CA ALA A 108 12.49 2.84 -13.25
C ALA A 108 12.27 3.28 -14.70
N ASP A 109 11.36 2.59 -15.40
CA ASP A 109 11.12 2.75 -16.85
C ASP A 109 9.94 3.67 -17.19
N ASN A 110 9.24 4.20 -16.17
CA ASN A 110 8.16 5.16 -16.29
C ASN A 110 8.06 6.02 -15.02
N LEU A 111 7.16 7.01 -15.01
CA LEU A 111 7.04 7.92 -13.87
C LEU A 111 6.66 7.18 -12.57
N LEU A 112 5.74 6.20 -12.62
CA LEU A 112 5.33 5.46 -11.43
C LEU A 112 6.49 4.67 -10.82
N THR A 113 7.17 3.85 -11.62
CA THR A 113 8.29 3.02 -11.13
C THR A 113 9.46 3.86 -10.62
N SER A 114 9.74 5.00 -11.27
CA SER A 114 10.72 5.97 -10.80
C SER A 114 10.31 6.61 -9.46
N THR A 115 9.01 6.94 -9.30
CA THR A 115 8.47 7.48 -8.04
C THR A 115 8.55 6.47 -6.92
N LEU A 116 8.21 5.20 -7.17
CA LEU A 116 8.31 4.10 -6.20
C LEU A 116 9.75 3.90 -5.72
N LEU A 117 10.72 3.99 -6.63
CA LEU A 117 12.14 3.86 -6.29
C LEU A 117 12.67 5.05 -5.48
N ALA A 118 12.12 6.26 -5.70
CA ALA A 118 12.48 7.49 -4.99
C ALA A 118 11.66 7.71 -3.69
N ALA A 119 10.68 6.86 -3.40
CA ALA A 119 9.75 7.02 -2.28
C ALA A 119 10.46 6.95 -0.92
N ARG A 120 10.04 7.82 0.00
CA ARG A 120 10.50 7.86 1.40
C ARG A 120 9.37 7.60 2.40
N CYS A 121 8.20 7.28 1.90
CA CYS A 121 6.99 6.96 2.66
C CYS A 121 6.64 5.48 2.48
N PRO A 122 5.75 4.93 3.30
CA PRO A 122 5.23 3.58 3.11
C PRO A 122 4.59 3.39 1.74
N ILE A 123 4.76 2.19 1.20
CA ILE A 123 4.16 1.77 -0.07
C ILE A 123 3.25 0.58 0.21
N LEU A 124 2.00 0.67 -0.25
CA LEU A 124 1.02 -0.40 -0.23
C LEU A 124 0.73 -0.86 -1.65
N LEU A 125 0.82 -2.15 -1.90
CA LEU A 125 0.44 -2.77 -3.16
C LEU A 125 -0.88 -3.54 -2.98
N ALA A 126 -1.84 -3.29 -3.86
CA ALA A 126 -3.08 -4.06 -3.99
C ALA A 126 -3.02 -4.87 -5.29
N PRO A 127 -2.59 -6.14 -5.25
CA PRO A 127 -2.40 -6.98 -6.43
C PRO A 127 -3.72 -7.27 -7.15
N ALA A 128 -3.64 -7.33 -8.51
CA ALA A 128 -4.71 -7.82 -9.34
C ALA A 128 -4.15 -8.51 -10.59
N MET A 129 -4.44 -9.80 -10.73
CA MET A 129 -4.00 -10.66 -11.83
C MET A 129 -4.78 -11.97 -11.85
N HIS A 130 -4.64 -12.78 -12.91
CA HIS A 130 -5.19 -14.13 -12.91
C HIS A 130 -4.56 -15.01 -11.82
N THR A 131 -5.31 -15.99 -11.33
CA THR A 131 -4.89 -16.89 -10.25
C THR A 131 -3.56 -17.58 -10.56
N GLU A 132 -3.37 -18.03 -11.81
CA GLU A 132 -2.15 -18.70 -12.25
C GLU A 132 -0.93 -17.77 -12.16
N MET A 133 -1.13 -16.48 -12.44
CA MET A 133 -0.08 -15.46 -12.31
C MET A 133 0.23 -15.19 -10.84
N TRP A 134 -0.80 -15.13 -9.98
CA TRP A 134 -0.60 -14.91 -8.55
C TRP A 134 0.13 -16.07 -7.88
N LEU A 135 -0.26 -17.31 -8.22
CA LEU A 135 0.34 -18.52 -7.68
C LEU A 135 1.68 -18.89 -8.35
N ASN A 136 2.08 -18.17 -9.40
CA ASN A 136 3.35 -18.42 -10.06
C ASN A 136 4.52 -18.21 -9.10
N PRO A 137 5.50 -19.13 -9.02
CA PRO A 137 6.65 -19.01 -8.13
C PRO A 137 7.42 -17.69 -8.28
N ALA A 138 7.52 -17.14 -9.49
CA ALA A 138 8.18 -15.85 -9.72
C ALA A 138 7.42 -14.70 -9.06
N THR A 139 6.09 -14.68 -9.13
CA THR A 139 5.26 -13.67 -8.48
C THR A 139 5.34 -13.82 -6.96
N ALA A 140 5.22 -15.05 -6.44
CA ALA A 140 5.34 -15.33 -5.02
C ALA A 140 6.71 -14.88 -4.45
N ASP A 141 7.80 -15.14 -5.17
CA ASP A 141 9.15 -14.69 -4.78
C ASP A 141 9.28 -13.18 -4.79
N ASN A 142 8.74 -12.51 -5.83
CA ASN A 142 8.75 -11.06 -5.91
C ASN A 142 7.99 -10.42 -4.74
N VAL A 143 6.80 -10.93 -4.41
CA VAL A 143 5.97 -10.42 -3.30
C VAL A 143 6.69 -10.64 -1.97
N ARG A 144 7.25 -11.84 -1.73
CA ARG A 144 8.01 -12.15 -0.51
C ARG A 144 9.18 -11.17 -0.36
N THR A 145 9.98 -10.99 -1.41
CA THR A 145 11.13 -10.08 -1.39
C THR A 145 10.72 -8.63 -1.10
N LEU A 146 9.60 -8.17 -1.66
CA LEU A 146 9.10 -6.82 -1.40
C LEU A 146 8.61 -6.66 0.04
N ARG A 147 7.92 -7.66 0.60
CA ARG A 147 7.52 -7.69 2.02
C ARG A 147 8.74 -7.65 2.94
N GLU A 148 9.79 -8.42 2.66
CA GLU A 148 11.06 -8.40 3.40
C GLU A 148 11.75 -7.03 3.35
N ARG A 149 11.54 -6.24 2.29
CA ARG A 149 12.03 -4.86 2.14
C ARG A 149 11.12 -3.81 2.77
N GLY A 150 10.05 -4.22 3.46
CA GLY A 150 9.12 -3.31 4.15
C GLY A 150 7.99 -2.76 3.27
N VAL A 151 7.78 -3.30 2.07
CA VAL A 151 6.62 -2.96 1.24
C VAL A 151 5.41 -3.73 1.74
N LEU A 152 4.32 -3.04 1.98
CA LEU A 152 3.05 -3.67 2.34
C LEU A 152 2.39 -4.24 1.09
N VAL A 153 2.00 -5.50 1.13
CA VAL A 153 1.32 -6.15 0.01
C VAL A 153 0.08 -6.82 0.53
N MET A 154 -1.08 -6.31 0.13
CA MET A 154 -2.37 -6.94 0.43
C MET A 154 -2.47 -8.30 -0.25
N ASP A 155 -3.17 -9.22 0.35
CA ASP A 155 -3.54 -10.44 -0.34
C ASP A 155 -4.71 -10.12 -1.30
N PRO A 156 -4.66 -10.61 -2.55
CA PRO A 156 -5.76 -10.39 -3.48
C PRO A 156 -7.02 -11.11 -3.01
N ALA A 157 -8.17 -10.51 -3.31
CA ALA A 157 -9.45 -11.12 -3.00
C ALA A 157 -9.68 -12.38 -3.84
N SER A 158 -10.41 -13.34 -3.27
CA SER A 158 -10.86 -14.53 -3.98
C SER A 158 -12.23 -14.30 -4.60
N GLY A 159 -12.48 -14.90 -5.76
CA GLY A 159 -13.77 -14.83 -6.43
C GLY A 159 -13.66 -15.01 -7.93
N ARG A 160 -14.76 -14.75 -8.63
CA ARG A 160 -14.81 -14.83 -10.11
C ARG A 160 -13.88 -13.77 -10.71
N LEU A 161 -13.03 -14.21 -11.61
CA LEU A 161 -12.13 -13.39 -12.44
C LEU A 161 -12.81 -13.06 -13.78
N THR A 162 -12.04 -12.92 -14.83
CA THR A 162 -12.56 -12.73 -16.18
C THR A 162 -13.04 -14.10 -16.72
N GLY A 163 -14.30 -14.21 -17.09
CA GLY A 163 -14.87 -15.47 -17.60
C GLY A 163 -15.42 -16.38 -16.50
N SER A 164 -15.16 -17.71 -16.61
CA SER A 164 -15.62 -18.75 -15.66
C SER A 164 -14.64 -19.01 -14.52
N ASP A 165 -13.44 -18.44 -14.58
CA ASP A 165 -12.36 -18.71 -13.65
C ASP A 165 -12.62 -18.07 -12.28
N SER A 166 -12.31 -18.81 -11.21
CA SER A 166 -12.49 -18.38 -9.83
C SER A 166 -11.28 -18.77 -9.02
N GLY A 167 -10.80 -17.85 -8.18
CA GLY A 167 -9.65 -18.08 -7.32
C GLY A 167 -9.11 -16.77 -6.73
N PRO A 168 -7.98 -16.83 -6.02
CA PRO A 168 -7.28 -15.63 -5.56
C PRO A 168 -6.67 -14.87 -6.75
N GLY A 169 -6.80 -13.56 -6.77
CA GLY A 169 -6.24 -12.70 -7.84
C GLY A 169 -7.04 -11.45 -8.13
N ARG A 170 -8.27 -11.33 -7.59
CA ARG A 170 -9.06 -10.10 -7.71
C ARG A 170 -8.43 -8.95 -6.92
N LEU A 171 -8.54 -7.74 -7.49
CA LEU A 171 -8.27 -6.54 -6.71
C LEU A 171 -9.16 -6.54 -5.46
N PRO A 172 -8.63 -6.33 -4.25
CA PRO A 172 -9.42 -6.05 -3.07
C PRO A 172 -10.41 -4.91 -3.34
N GLU A 173 -11.51 -4.85 -2.62
CA GLU A 173 -12.47 -3.80 -2.87
C GLU A 173 -11.87 -2.42 -2.55
N PRO A 174 -12.18 -1.38 -3.34
CA PRO A 174 -11.58 -0.05 -3.17
C PRO A 174 -11.72 0.53 -1.77
N GLU A 175 -12.81 0.19 -1.09
CA GLU A 175 -13.09 0.56 0.29
C GLU A 175 -12.09 -0.05 1.26
N ASP A 176 -11.75 -1.34 1.08
CA ASP A 176 -10.78 -2.04 1.92
C ASP A 176 -9.36 -1.50 1.70
N VAL A 177 -9.02 -1.21 0.43
CA VAL A 177 -7.73 -0.60 0.09
C VAL A 177 -7.61 0.81 0.71
N ALA A 178 -8.67 1.61 0.65
CA ALA A 178 -8.70 2.94 1.25
C ALA A 178 -8.55 2.86 2.77
N ALA A 179 -9.28 1.95 3.42
CA ALA A 179 -9.22 1.74 4.87
C ALA A 179 -7.81 1.34 5.32
N GLU A 180 -7.16 0.44 4.59
CA GLU A 180 -5.79 -0.02 4.89
C GLU A 180 -4.78 1.14 4.79
N VAL A 181 -4.86 1.97 3.73
CA VAL A 181 -3.99 3.15 3.58
C VAL A 181 -4.19 4.14 4.71
N LEU A 182 -5.43 4.44 5.08
CA LEU A 182 -5.74 5.40 6.15
C LEU A 182 -5.31 4.87 7.52
N SER A 183 -5.56 3.59 7.81
CA SER A 183 -5.12 2.93 9.04
C SER A 183 -3.59 2.95 9.17
N LEU A 184 -2.87 2.72 8.08
CA LEU A 184 -1.41 2.81 8.05
C LEU A 184 -0.93 4.22 8.41
N LEU A 185 -1.57 5.26 7.87
CA LEU A 185 -1.21 6.65 8.12
C LEU A 185 -1.53 7.07 9.56
N ASP A 186 -2.70 6.68 10.07
CA ASP A 186 -3.10 6.93 11.46
C ASP A 186 -2.16 6.21 12.45
N GLY A 187 -1.75 4.99 12.13
CA GLY A 187 -0.79 4.23 12.94
C GLY A 187 0.59 4.90 13.00
N LEU A 188 1.04 5.51 11.89
CA LEU A 188 2.31 6.26 11.86
C LEU A 188 2.23 7.55 12.68
N ASP A 189 1.11 8.27 12.63
CA ASP A 189 0.88 9.46 13.44
C ASP A 189 0.79 9.10 14.93
N ALA A 190 0.13 7.99 15.27
CA ALA A 190 0.05 7.47 16.64
C ALA A 190 1.43 7.03 17.17
N ALA A 191 2.25 6.37 16.36
CA ALA A 191 3.61 5.97 16.73
C ALA A 191 4.50 7.20 17.06
N GLY A 192 4.28 8.33 16.38
CA GLY A 192 4.93 9.60 16.70
C GLY A 192 4.51 10.17 18.05
N SER A 193 3.29 9.89 18.54
CA SER A 193 2.78 10.37 19.83
C SER A 193 3.41 9.68 21.04
N PHE A 194 4.05 8.54 20.86
CA PHE A 194 4.83 7.84 21.91
C PHE A 194 6.31 8.21 21.94
N ALA A 195 6.74 9.14 21.08
CA ALA A 195 8.14 9.57 21.03
C ALA A 195 8.59 10.12 22.39
N GLY A 196 9.67 9.54 22.93
CA GLY A 196 10.22 9.91 24.25
C GLY A 196 9.53 9.24 25.45
N LEU A 197 8.51 8.41 25.25
CA LEU A 197 7.90 7.61 26.30
C LEU A 197 8.52 6.20 26.35
N THR A 198 8.63 5.67 27.56
CA THR A 198 8.97 4.26 27.78
C THR A 198 7.66 3.49 27.95
N VAL A 199 7.34 2.61 27.00
CA VAL A 199 6.14 1.77 27.06
C VAL A 199 6.55 0.38 27.51
N ALA A 200 5.98 -0.10 28.62
CA ALA A 200 6.16 -1.47 29.09
C ALA A 200 4.93 -2.28 28.73
N VAL A 201 5.11 -3.34 27.95
CA VAL A 201 4.04 -4.28 27.58
C VAL A 201 4.29 -5.60 28.29
N SER A 202 3.33 -6.05 29.13
CA SER A 202 3.37 -7.39 29.70
C SER A 202 2.50 -8.32 28.86
N ALA A 203 3.09 -9.44 28.41
CA ALA A 203 2.41 -10.41 27.59
C ALA A 203 2.64 -11.81 28.14
N GLY A 204 1.59 -12.62 28.13
CA GLY A 204 1.69 -14.02 28.58
C GLY A 204 0.49 -14.50 29.37
N GLY A 205 0.56 -15.74 29.83
CA GLY A 205 -0.42 -16.33 30.73
C GLY A 205 -0.15 -15.93 32.18
N THR A 206 -1.21 -15.64 32.92
CA THR A 206 -1.13 -15.45 34.37
C THR A 206 -1.21 -16.79 35.05
N HIS A 207 -0.34 -17.02 36.06
CA HIS A 207 -0.38 -18.19 36.94
C HIS A 207 -0.64 -17.72 38.37
N GLU A 208 -1.74 -18.16 38.95
CA GLU A 208 -2.07 -17.95 40.36
C GLU A 208 -1.90 -19.25 41.14
N ALA A 209 -1.02 -19.25 42.12
CA ALA A 209 -0.77 -20.43 42.95
C ALA A 209 -2.00 -20.75 43.82
N VAL A 210 -2.48 -21.96 43.72
CA VAL A 210 -3.58 -22.51 44.56
C VAL A 210 -3.00 -23.20 45.78
N ASP A 211 -1.93 -23.98 45.56
CA ASP A 211 -1.15 -24.66 46.60
C ASP A 211 0.28 -24.87 46.08
N PRO A 212 1.20 -25.50 46.84
CA PRO A 212 2.58 -25.70 46.41
C PRO A 212 2.78 -26.49 45.11
N VAL A 213 1.72 -27.16 44.61
CA VAL A 213 1.78 -28.06 43.45
C VAL A 213 0.86 -27.59 42.31
N ARG A 214 -0.23 -26.86 42.63
CA ARG A 214 -1.26 -26.52 41.66
C ARG A 214 -1.37 -24.98 41.48
N PHE A 215 -1.68 -24.56 40.27
CA PHE A 215 -1.96 -23.17 39.95
C PHE A 215 -3.18 -23.07 39.02
N LEU A 216 -3.83 -21.91 39.05
CA LEU A 216 -4.79 -21.49 38.04
C LEU A 216 -4.06 -20.66 37.00
N GLY A 217 -4.26 -20.95 35.73
CA GLY A 217 -3.66 -20.22 34.63
C GLY A 217 -4.61 -20.13 33.45
N ASN A 218 -4.42 -19.13 32.61
CA ASN A 218 -5.13 -19.02 31.36
C ASN A 218 -4.30 -19.63 30.20
N ARG A 219 -4.96 -19.92 29.07
CA ARG A 219 -4.30 -20.49 27.86
C ARG A 219 -3.76 -19.38 26.93
N SER A 220 -3.46 -18.20 27.45
CA SER A 220 -2.89 -17.12 26.64
C SER A 220 -1.50 -17.51 26.13
N THR A 221 -1.30 -17.40 24.83
CA THR A 221 0.01 -17.62 24.20
C THR A 221 0.91 -16.40 24.26
N GLY A 222 0.44 -15.26 24.78
CA GLY A 222 1.14 -13.99 24.78
C GLY A 222 1.22 -13.32 23.41
N ARG A 223 0.71 -13.94 22.37
CA ARG A 223 0.84 -13.48 20.99
C ARG A 223 0.28 -12.07 20.78
N PHE A 224 -0.83 -11.76 21.45
CA PHE A 224 -1.45 -10.43 21.39
C PHE A 224 -0.54 -9.31 21.91
N GLY A 225 0.29 -9.59 22.91
CA GLY A 225 1.23 -8.60 23.46
C GLY A 225 2.56 -8.51 22.70
N VAL A 226 2.81 -9.43 21.77
CA VAL A 226 3.99 -9.37 20.87
C VAL A 226 3.65 -8.59 19.59
N ASP A 227 2.36 -8.54 19.23
CA ASP A 227 1.86 -7.87 18.03
C ASP A 227 1.49 -6.37 18.29
N ILE A 228 1.71 -5.87 19.52
CA ILE A 228 1.58 -4.45 19.92
C ILE A 228 2.93 -3.74 19.75
#